data_1c1e6589ccb0dc1dd41b19002d58bb4e
#
_entry.id   1c1e6589ccb0dc1dd41b19002d58bb4e
#
_cell.length_a   1.000
_cell.length_b   1.000
_cell.length_c   1.000
_cell.angle_alpha   90.00
_cell.angle_beta   90.00
_cell.angle_gamma   90.00
#
_symmetry.space_group_name_H-M   'P 1'
#
loop_
_entity.id
_entity.type
_entity.pdbx_description
1 polymer ?
#
loop_
_entity_poly.entity_id
_entity_poly.type
_entity_poly.pdbx_seq_one_letter_code
_entity_poly.pdbx_strand_id
1 'polypeptide(L)'
;METVATEPITPSTPRPVRRPTLVQGWHELTFLHWPVEPERVAGLLPAGTRPDTLDGVTYIGLVPFLLRRTGLGTGPGLPYLGTFCETNVRLYSVDEQGRRGVVFMSLDATRLLPVLAGRLGVRLPYLWSAMRLRHEGDVVTYTCRRRRTAATSRVVVRTGPPIADPSPLEHFLTARWGLHVSWFGRTAHLPNEHPSWPLHRAELLDLDDELIEAAGLPAPLEPPVSALWSPGVRVRFGVPTLLRHSR
;
A
#
# COMPACT_ATOMS: atom_id res chain seq x y z
N MET A 1 6.97 16.69 27.19
CA MET A 1 6.10 16.53 25.98
C MET A 1 5.29 15.27 26.19
N GLU A 2 3.98 15.40 26.29
CA GLU A 2 3.08 14.25 26.43
C GLU A 2 3.10 13.49 25.10
N THR A 3 3.55 12.26 25.11
CA THR A 3 3.58 11.39 23.91
C THR A 3 2.14 11.04 23.57
N VAL A 4 1.66 11.55 22.44
CA VAL A 4 0.32 11.18 21.93
C VAL A 4 0.29 9.67 21.71
N ALA A 5 -0.71 9.00 22.29
CA ALA A 5 -0.86 7.56 22.14
C ALA A 5 -1.11 7.19 20.68
N THR A 6 -0.44 6.13 20.21
CA THR A 6 -0.69 5.59 18.86
C THR A 6 -2.10 4.99 18.80
N GLU A 7 -2.85 5.30 17.75
CA GLU A 7 -4.19 4.75 17.55
C GLU A 7 -4.19 3.22 17.52
N PRO A 8 -5.25 2.56 18.02
CA PRO A 8 -5.33 1.11 18.02
C PRO A 8 -5.41 0.57 16.57
N ILE A 9 -4.99 -0.68 16.40
CA ILE A 9 -5.22 -1.44 15.17
C ILE A 9 -6.68 -1.89 15.19
N THR A 10 -7.46 -1.44 14.22
CA THR A 10 -8.90 -1.74 14.14
C THR A 10 -9.27 -2.29 12.76
N PRO A 11 -10.21 -3.25 12.66
CA PRO A 11 -10.66 -3.82 11.40
C PRO A 11 -11.46 -2.82 10.53
N SER A 12 -11.88 -1.70 11.10
CA SER A 12 -12.60 -0.61 10.44
C SER A 12 -11.94 0.74 10.76
N THR A 13 -12.10 1.72 9.86
CA THR A 13 -11.47 3.03 10.06
C THR A 13 -12.02 3.76 11.29
N PRO A 14 -11.15 4.31 12.15
CA PRO A 14 -11.57 5.21 13.23
C PRO A 14 -11.98 6.60 12.70
N ARG A 15 -11.71 6.90 11.44
CA ARG A 15 -11.96 8.21 10.79
C ARG A 15 -12.71 8.03 9.46
N PRO A 16 -14.04 7.84 9.47
CA PRO A 16 -14.83 7.66 8.26
C PRO A 16 -14.69 8.83 7.28
N VAL A 17 -14.54 8.51 6.01
CA VAL A 17 -14.41 9.49 4.92
C VAL A 17 -15.80 9.98 4.51
N ARG A 18 -16.23 11.13 5.03
CA ARG A 18 -17.56 11.71 4.74
C ARG A 18 -17.69 12.24 3.32
N ARG A 19 -16.63 12.87 2.80
CA ARG A 19 -16.58 13.45 1.44
C ARG A 19 -15.40 12.88 0.68
N PRO A 20 -15.59 11.79 -0.08
CA PRO A 20 -14.52 11.20 -0.85
C PRO A 20 -14.10 12.12 -2.00
N THR A 21 -12.80 12.32 -2.15
CA THR A 21 -12.20 13.02 -3.30
C THR A 21 -11.88 12.06 -4.43
N LEU A 22 -11.58 10.82 -4.08
CA LEU A 22 -11.23 9.75 -5.00
C LEU A 22 -11.83 8.43 -4.50
N VAL A 23 -12.34 7.63 -5.43
CA VAL A 23 -12.86 6.29 -5.14
C VAL A 23 -12.22 5.30 -6.11
N GLN A 24 -11.76 4.16 -5.58
CA GLN A 24 -11.08 3.12 -6.35
C GLN A 24 -11.63 1.74 -5.95
N GLY A 25 -11.79 0.85 -6.91
CA GLY A 25 -11.92 -0.57 -6.65
C GLY A 25 -10.53 -1.21 -6.69
N TRP A 26 -10.10 -1.79 -5.58
CA TRP A 26 -8.87 -2.58 -5.50
C TRP A 26 -9.23 -4.03 -5.55
N HIS A 27 -8.67 -4.76 -6.51
CA HIS A 27 -9.01 -6.14 -6.80
C HIS A 27 -7.77 -7.01 -6.95
N GLU A 28 -7.93 -8.31 -6.69
CA GLU A 28 -6.86 -9.29 -6.91
C GLU A 28 -5.56 -8.85 -6.21
N LEU A 29 -5.62 -8.57 -4.91
CA LEU A 29 -4.45 -8.11 -4.16
C LEU A 29 -3.69 -9.29 -3.58
N THR A 30 -2.38 -9.29 -3.77
CA THR A 30 -1.48 -10.11 -2.97
C THR A 30 -0.69 -9.22 -2.02
N PHE A 31 -0.60 -9.60 -0.77
CA PHE A 31 0.14 -8.90 0.26
C PHE A 31 1.31 -9.77 0.71
N LEU A 32 2.53 -9.37 0.37
CA LEU A 32 3.76 -10.02 0.83
C LEU A 32 4.49 -9.10 1.80
N HIS A 33 4.96 -9.63 2.93
CA HIS A 33 5.60 -8.81 3.96
C HIS A 33 6.85 -9.46 4.53
N TRP A 34 7.87 -8.61 4.75
CA TRP A 34 9.13 -8.96 5.37
C TRP A 34 9.37 -8.07 6.59
N PRO A 35 9.82 -8.63 7.70
CA PRO A 35 10.23 -7.85 8.86
C PRO A 35 11.49 -7.05 8.53
N VAL A 36 11.58 -5.87 9.11
CA VAL A 36 12.78 -5.02 9.03
C VAL A 36 12.93 -4.25 10.35
N GLU A 37 14.17 -4.02 10.76
CA GLU A 37 14.47 -3.21 11.93
C GLU A 37 14.03 -1.76 11.69
N PRO A 38 13.29 -1.13 12.62
CA PRO A 38 12.77 0.23 12.44
C PRO A 38 13.85 1.26 12.10
N GLU A 39 15.03 1.14 12.69
CA GLU A 39 16.15 2.06 12.52
C GLU A 39 16.66 2.09 11.07
N ARG A 40 16.57 0.95 10.36
CA ARG A 40 17.01 0.84 8.96
C ARG A 40 16.12 1.61 7.99
N VAL A 41 14.88 1.86 8.36
CA VAL A 41 13.89 2.51 7.48
C VAL A 41 13.39 3.87 8.01
N ALA A 42 13.73 4.24 9.23
CA ALA A 42 13.27 5.50 9.85
C ALA A 42 13.64 6.73 9.02
N GLY A 43 14.85 6.78 8.47
CA GLY A 43 15.33 7.89 7.64
C GLY A 43 14.66 8.02 6.26
N LEU A 44 13.88 7.01 5.85
CA LEU A 44 13.15 6.99 4.57
C LEU A 44 11.73 7.54 4.70
N LEU A 45 11.24 7.72 5.92
CA LEU A 45 9.89 8.19 6.19
C LEU A 45 9.79 9.72 6.09
N PRO A 46 8.63 10.27 5.75
CA PRO A 46 8.38 11.71 5.76
C PRO A 46 8.60 12.34 7.15
N ALA A 47 9.07 13.58 7.19
CA ALA A 47 9.29 14.32 8.44
C ALA A 47 8.03 14.34 9.33
N GLY A 48 8.20 14.20 10.64
CA GLY A 48 7.08 14.10 11.59
C GLY A 48 6.36 12.75 11.60
N THR A 49 7.00 11.73 10.99
CA THR A 49 6.55 10.33 11.09
C THR A 49 7.68 9.44 11.58
N ARG A 50 7.33 8.33 12.18
CA ARG A 50 8.24 7.29 12.64
C ARG A 50 7.76 5.93 12.16
N PRO A 51 8.62 4.90 12.12
CA PRO A 51 8.18 3.53 11.84
C PRO A 51 7.05 3.10 12.78
N ASP A 52 6.01 2.52 12.22
CA ASP A 52 4.99 1.84 12.98
C ASP A 52 5.43 0.41 13.24
N THR A 53 5.32 -0.03 14.48
CA THR A 53 5.81 -1.35 14.91
C THR A 53 4.72 -2.18 15.55
N LEU A 54 4.83 -3.50 15.37
CA LEU A 54 4.14 -4.51 16.14
C LEU A 54 5.22 -5.34 16.85
N ASP A 55 5.19 -5.37 18.17
CA ASP A 55 6.18 -6.07 19.02
C ASP A 55 7.63 -5.66 18.70
N GLY A 56 7.84 -4.36 18.40
CA GLY A 56 9.16 -3.79 18.11
C GLY A 56 9.63 -3.94 16.65
N VAL A 57 8.87 -4.63 15.81
CA VAL A 57 9.23 -4.90 14.40
C VAL A 57 8.35 -4.08 13.47
N THR A 58 8.95 -3.50 12.41
CA THR A 58 8.22 -2.95 11.27
C THR A 58 8.37 -3.83 10.03
N TYR A 59 7.68 -3.49 8.95
CA TYR A 59 7.61 -4.37 7.78
C TYR A 59 7.80 -3.61 6.48
N ILE A 60 8.39 -4.30 5.50
CA ILE A 60 8.33 -3.94 4.08
C ILE A 60 7.16 -4.71 3.47
N GLY A 61 6.31 -4.02 2.72
CA GLY A 61 5.22 -4.64 1.97
C GLY A 61 5.41 -4.53 0.47
N LEU A 62 5.26 -5.65 -0.25
CA LEU A 62 5.14 -5.70 -1.71
C LEU A 62 3.71 -6.12 -2.03
N VAL A 63 2.96 -5.23 -2.71
CA VAL A 63 1.53 -5.45 -2.92
C VAL A 63 1.16 -5.20 -4.38
N PRO A 64 1.17 -6.24 -5.23
CA PRO A 64 0.61 -6.19 -6.58
C PRO A 64 -0.91 -6.35 -6.56
N PHE A 65 -1.63 -5.60 -7.41
CA PHE A 65 -3.08 -5.64 -7.51
C PHE A 65 -3.61 -5.02 -8.81
N LEU A 66 -4.92 -5.10 -8.99
CA LEU A 66 -5.65 -4.50 -10.09
C LEU A 66 -6.57 -3.38 -9.59
N LEU A 67 -6.35 -2.17 -10.06
CA LEU A 67 -7.27 -1.06 -9.91
C LEU A 67 -8.40 -1.17 -10.93
N ARG A 68 -9.66 -0.96 -10.47
CA ARG A 68 -10.84 -0.88 -11.31
C ARG A 68 -11.70 0.30 -10.92
N ARG A 69 -12.33 0.92 -11.91
CA ARG A 69 -13.34 1.98 -11.72
C ARG A 69 -12.85 3.15 -10.85
N THR A 70 -11.58 3.56 -11.03
CA THR A 70 -11.09 4.78 -10.39
C THR A 70 -11.88 5.98 -10.86
N GLY A 71 -12.44 6.76 -9.94
CA GLY A 71 -13.27 7.93 -10.24
C GLY A 71 -13.13 9.03 -9.19
N LEU A 72 -13.44 10.27 -9.57
CA LEU A 72 -13.40 11.43 -8.68
C LEU A 72 -14.72 11.53 -7.89
N GLY A 73 -14.62 11.79 -6.60
CA GLY A 73 -15.77 11.94 -5.71
C GLY A 73 -16.67 10.71 -5.71
N THR A 74 -17.97 10.92 -5.89
CA THR A 74 -18.97 9.86 -6.03
C THR A 74 -19.34 9.58 -7.49
N GLY A 75 -18.64 10.21 -8.45
CA GLY A 75 -18.91 10.08 -9.88
C GLY A 75 -18.64 8.67 -10.43
N PRO A 76 -19.04 8.43 -11.68
CA PRO A 76 -18.75 7.17 -12.34
C PRO A 76 -17.24 6.97 -12.50
N GLY A 77 -16.78 5.74 -12.33
CA GLY A 77 -15.37 5.41 -12.58
C GLY A 77 -15.02 5.62 -14.05
N LEU A 78 -13.79 6.07 -14.30
CA LEU A 78 -13.28 6.25 -15.67
C LEU A 78 -13.05 4.87 -16.31
N PRO A 79 -13.73 4.53 -17.43
CA PRO A 79 -13.72 3.15 -17.95
C PRO A 79 -12.32 2.64 -18.31
N TYR A 80 -11.58 3.35 -19.14
CA TYR A 80 -10.26 2.92 -19.60
C TYR A 80 -9.12 3.36 -18.67
N LEU A 81 -9.14 4.62 -18.23
CA LEU A 81 -8.08 5.19 -17.41
C LEU A 81 -8.17 4.74 -15.94
N GLY A 82 -9.35 4.33 -15.51
CA GLY A 82 -9.62 3.87 -14.15
C GLY A 82 -9.40 2.37 -13.92
N THR A 83 -8.88 1.63 -14.94
CA THR A 83 -8.59 0.19 -14.81
C THR A 83 -7.17 -0.09 -15.25
N PHE A 84 -6.31 -0.48 -14.30
CA PHE A 84 -4.89 -0.75 -14.55
C PHE A 84 -4.25 -1.56 -13.42
N CYS A 85 -3.17 -2.30 -13.76
CA CYS A 85 -2.36 -2.98 -12.75
C CYS A 85 -1.48 -1.97 -12.00
N GLU A 86 -1.34 -2.20 -10.70
CA GLU A 86 -0.44 -1.45 -9.83
C GLU A 86 0.34 -2.43 -8.93
N THR A 87 1.58 -2.09 -8.62
CA THR A 87 2.37 -2.74 -7.57
C THR A 87 2.94 -1.65 -6.69
N ASN A 88 2.70 -1.71 -5.39
CA ASN A 88 3.32 -0.81 -4.46
C ASN A 88 4.36 -1.52 -3.58
N VAL A 89 5.46 -0.81 -3.34
CA VAL A 89 6.41 -1.09 -2.27
C VAL A 89 6.13 -0.08 -1.17
N ARG A 90 5.88 -0.56 0.06
CA ARG A 90 5.43 0.31 1.15
C ARG A 90 6.09 0.03 2.48
N LEU A 91 6.13 1.05 3.31
CA LEU A 91 6.49 1.01 4.72
C LEU A 91 5.28 1.39 5.58
N TYR A 92 5.38 1.14 6.86
CA TYR A 92 4.37 1.43 7.87
C TYR A 92 4.83 2.56 8.76
N SER A 93 3.96 3.53 9.03
CA SER A 93 4.31 4.75 9.74
C SER A 93 3.24 5.21 10.71
N VAL A 94 3.67 5.95 11.74
CA VAL A 94 2.82 6.68 12.68
C VAL A 94 3.28 8.12 12.71
N ASP A 95 2.36 9.07 12.67
CA ASP A 95 2.66 10.49 12.78
C ASP A 95 2.63 10.99 14.25
N GLU A 96 3.00 12.25 14.46
CA GLU A 96 3.02 12.90 15.77
C GLU A 96 1.63 12.99 16.45
N GLN A 97 0.55 12.77 15.69
CA GLN A 97 -0.82 12.72 16.21
C GLN A 97 -1.28 11.29 16.51
N GLY A 98 -0.37 10.32 16.43
CA GLY A 98 -0.64 8.91 16.70
C GLY A 98 -1.37 8.19 15.56
N ARG A 99 -1.59 8.83 14.39
CA ARG A 99 -2.31 8.21 13.28
C ARG A 99 -1.42 7.22 12.55
N ARG A 100 -1.94 6.01 12.37
CA ARG A 100 -1.27 4.96 11.60
C ARG A 100 -1.52 5.14 10.11
N GLY A 101 -0.48 4.89 9.31
CA GLY A 101 -0.57 4.99 7.87
C GLY A 101 0.48 4.13 7.17
N VAL A 102 0.47 4.19 5.84
CA VAL A 102 1.53 3.65 4.99
C VAL A 102 2.29 4.78 4.32
N VAL A 103 3.54 4.52 3.98
CA VAL A 103 4.37 5.36 3.10
C VAL A 103 4.72 4.53 1.88
N PHE A 104 4.39 5.03 0.70
CA PHE A 104 4.78 4.37 -0.54
C PHE A 104 6.21 4.76 -0.90
N MET A 105 7.05 3.76 -1.05
CA MET A 105 8.41 3.89 -1.54
C MET A 105 8.45 3.87 -3.06
N SER A 106 7.58 3.07 -3.69
CA SER A 106 7.28 3.14 -5.12
C SER A 106 5.85 2.67 -5.41
N LEU A 107 5.29 3.19 -6.51
CA LEU A 107 3.99 2.84 -7.06
C LEU A 107 4.18 2.59 -8.57
N ASP A 108 4.32 1.34 -8.94
CA ASP A 108 4.45 0.93 -10.33
C ASP A 108 3.06 0.77 -10.96
N ALA A 109 2.77 1.44 -12.07
CA ALA A 109 1.46 1.43 -12.72
C ALA A 109 1.54 1.34 -14.25
N THR A 110 0.56 0.66 -14.86
CA THR A 110 0.55 0.47 -16.33
C THR A 110 0.06 1.68 -17.13
N ARG A 111 -0.59 2.65 -16.49
CA ARG A 111 -1.18 3.81 -17.16
C ARG A 111 -0.41 5.09 -16.89
N LEU A 112 0.03 5.76 -17.96
CA LEU A 112 0.84 6.99 -17.86
C LEU A 112 0.06 8.17 -17.28
N LEU A 113 -1.21 8.37 -17.64
CA LEU A 113 -2.01 9.50 -17.13
C LEU A 113 -2.25 9.45 -15.63
N PRO A 114 -2.69 8.32 -15.01
CA PRO A 114 -2.71 8.19 -13.56
C PRO A 114 -1.35 8.41 -12.89
N VAL A 115 -0.26 7.93 -13.51
CA VAL A 115 1.11 8.16 -13.03
C VAL A 115 1.43 9.65 -12.96
N LEU A 116 1.14 10.40 -14.03
CA LEU A 116 1.37 11.85 -14.07
C LEU A 116 0.48 12.61 -13.08
N ALA A 117 -0.81 12.26 -13.00
CA ALA A 117 -1.73 12.87 -12.06
C ALA A 117 -1.32 12.65 -10.59
N GLY A 118 -0.90 11.43 -10.24
CA GLY A 118 -0.41 11.09 -8.91
C GLY A 118 0.88 11.83 -8.55
N ARG A 119 1.81 11.95 -9.51
CA ARG A 119 3.07 12.69 -9.32
C ARG A 119 2.86 14.19 -9.15
N LEU A 120 2.01 14.79 -9.98
CA LEU A 120 1.80 16.24 -10.00
C LEU A 120 0.84 16.69 -8.90
N GLY A 121 -0.18 15.87 -8.56
CA GLY A 121 -1.19 16.21 -7.56
C GLY A 121 -0.72 15.95 -6.14
N VAL A 122 -0.51 14.70 -5.78
CA VAL A 122 -0.21 14.26 -4.40
C VAL A 122 1.28 13.95 -4.20
N ARG A 123 2.10 14.08 -5.26
CA ARG A 123 3.55 13.78 -5.28
C ARG A 123 3.90 12.36 -4.84
N LEU A 124 3.02 11.42 -5.13
CA LEU A 124 3.28 10.01 -4.92
C LEU A 124 4.39 9.49 -5.87
N PRO A 125 5.23 8.54 -5.44
CA PRO A 125 6.36 8.03 -6.20
C PRO A 125 5.93 7.04 -7.30
N TYR A 126 5.02 7.48 -8.17
CA TYR A 126 4.52 6.67 -9.28
C TYR A 126 5.58 6.45 -10.36
N LEU A 127 5.66 5.24 -10.86
CA LEU A 127 6.54 4.81 -11.94
C LEU A 127 5.72 4.16 -13.06
N TRP A 128 6.06 4.48 -14.30
CA TRP A 128 5.41 3.88 -15.45
C TRP A 128 6.04 2.54 -15.80
N SER A 129 5.25 1.47 -15.73
CA SER A 129 5.72 0.09 -15.86
C SER A 129 4.86 -0.72 -16.83
N ALA A 130 5.44 -1.74 -17.44
CA ALA A 130 4.72 -2.76 -18.17
C ALA A 130 4.34 -3.85 -17.19
N MET A 131 3.05 -4.09 -17.00
CA MET A 131 2.56 -5.04 -16.01
C MET A 131 1.47 -5.92 -16.60
N ARG A 132 1.34 -7.14 -16.05
CA ARG A 132 0.26 -8.06 -16.37
C ARG A 132 -0.18 -8.79 -15.11
N LEU A 133 -1.47 -9.11 -15.06
CA LEU A 133 -2.07 -10.01 -14.11
C LEU A 133 -2.71 -11.15 -14.90
N ARG A 134 -2.44 -12.39 -14.50
CA ARG A 134 -3.06 -13.60 -15.05
C ARG A 134 -3.64 -14.41 -13.91
N HIS A 135 -4.78 -15.02 -14.18
CA HIS A 135 -5.49 -15.89 -13.26
C HIS A 135 -5.70 -17.25 -13.94
N GLU A 136 -5.14 -18.30 -13.38
CA GLU A 136 -5.22 -19.67 -13.92
C GLU A 136 -5.67 -20.61 -12.79
N GLY A 137 -6.98 -20.89 -12.75
CA GLY A 137 -7.56 -21.63 -11.63
C GLY A 137 -7.43 -20.85 -10.32
N ASP A 138 -6.73 -21.42 -9.34
CA ASP A 138 -6.41 -20.82 -8.05
C ASP A 138 -5.05 -20.09 -8.02
N VAL A 139 -4.33 -20.08 -9.14
CA VAL A 139 -3.01 -19.45 -9.25
C VAL A 139 -3.13 -18.07 -9.87
N VAL A 140 -2.56 -17.09 -9.19
CA VAL A 140 -2.48 -15.70 -9.65
C VAL A 140 -1.03 -15.33 -9.90
N THR A 141 -0.75 -14.80 -11.09
CA THR A 141 0.58 -14.33 -11.51
C THR A 141 0.54 -12.86 -11.77
N TYR A 142 1.43 -12.12 -11.11
CA TYR A 142 1.68 -10.70 -11.35
C TYR A 142 3.07 -10.55 -11.94
N THR A 143 3.18 -9.72 -12.99
CA THR A 143 4.48 -9.35 -13.56
C THR A 143 4.56 -7.83 -13.69
N CYS A 144 5.71 -7.28 -13.37
CA CYS A 144 6.04 -5.86 -13.51
C CYS A 144 7.42 -5.70 -14.14
N ARG A 145 7.57 -4.72 -15.03
CA ARG A 145 8.86 -4.27 -15.57
C ARG A 145 8.84 -2.76 -15.71
N ARG A 146 9.68 -2.07 -14.96
CA ARG A 146 9.87 -0.62 -15.07
C ARG A 146 10.42 -0.25 -16.44
N ARG A 147 9.85 0.80 -17.04
CA ARG A 147 10.27 1.22 -18.41
C ARG A 147 11.57 2.02 -18.42
N ARG A 148 11.95 2.64 -17.30
CA ARG A 148 13.15 3.51 -17.24
C ARG A 148 14.36 2.82 -16.61
N THR A 149 14.18 2.03 -15.55
CA THR A 149 15.26 1.36 -14.81
C THR A 149 15.38 -0.13 -15.14
N ALA A 150 14.43 -0.68 -15.91
CA ALA A 150 14.30 -2.08 -16.28
C ALA A 150 14.13 -3.06 -15.07
N ALA A 151 14.06 -2.57 -13.82
CA ALA A 151 13.77 -3.41 -12.68
C ALA A 151 12.48 -4.21 -12.87
N THR A 152 12.51 -5.47 -12.47
CA THR A 152 11.44 -6.44 -12.70
C THR A 152 10.87 -6.98 -11.40
N SER A 153 9.64 -7.49 -11.47
CA SER A 153 9.03 -8.28 -10.40
C SER A 153 8.10 -9.33 -11.00
N ARG A 154 8.21 -10.54 -10.50
CA ARG A 154 7.31 -11.64 -10.77
C ARG A 154 6.88 -12.26 -9.45
N VAL A 155 5.58 -12.25 -9.19
CA VAL A 155 4.96 -12.85 -8.00
C VAL A 155 3.96 -13.88 -8.46
N VAL A 156 4.07 -15.11 -8.00
CA VAL A 156 3.11 -16.20 -8.28
C VAL A 156 2.61 -16.74 -6.96
N VAL A 157 1.31 -16.67 -6.76
CA VAL A 157 0.66 -17.19 -5.54
C VAL A 157 -0.49 -18.13 -5.89
N ARG A 158 -0.68 -19.13 -5.05
CA ARG A 158 -1.92 -19.92 -5.02
C ARG A 158 -2.83 -19.33 -3.94
N THR A 159 -4.07 -19.03 -4.31
CA THR A 159 -5.09 -18.55 -3.38
C THR A 159 -5.64 -19.72 -2.56
N GLY A 160 -5.67 -19.54 -1.25
CA GLY A 160 -6.13 -20.54 -0.30
C GLY A 160 -7.50 -20.21 0.29
N PRO A 161 -7.86 -20.85 1.41
CA PRO A 161 -9.14 -20.66 2.08
C PRO A 161 -9.26 -19.24 2.67
N PRO A 162 -10.50 -18.75 2.85
CA PRO A 162 -10.75 -17.48 3.52
C PRO A 162 -10.32 -17.53 4.99
N ILE A 163 -9.88 -16.38 5.51
CA ILE A 163 -9.51 -16.18 6.91
C ILE A 163 -10.71 -15.55 7.62
N ALA A 164 -11.37 -16.31 8.49
CA ALA A 164 -12.54 -15.83 9.21
C ALA A 164 -12.17 -14.85 10.32
N ASP A 165 -11.04 -15.07 11.00
CA ASP A 165 -10.54 -14.26 12.10
C ASP A 165 -9.06 -13.93 11.85
N PRO A 166 -8.77 -12.78 11.24
CA PRO A 166 -7.41 -12.36 11.00
C PRO A 166 -6.65 -12.08 12.31
N SER A 167 -5.43 -12.58 12.40
CA SER A 167 -4.53 -12.37 13.54
C SER A 167 -4.16 -10.89 13.74
N PRO A 168 -3.61 -10.50 14.92
CA PRO A 168 -3.11 -9.14 15.14
C PRO A 168 -2.08 -8.70 14.08
N LEU A 169 -1.22 -9.61 13.62
CA LEU A 169 -0.26 -9.31 12.56
C LEU A 169 -0.96 -9.03 11.23
N GLU A 170 -1.92 -9.84 10.83
CA GLU A 170 -2.67 -9.67 9.59
C GLU A 170 -3.44 -8.33 9.58
N HIS A 171 -4.05 -7.97 10.72
CA HIS A 171 -4.65 -6.65 10.88
C HIS A 171 -3.61 -5.52 10.82
N PHE A 172 -2.47 -5.68 11.50
CA PHE A 172 -1.38 -4.69 11.44
C PHE A 172 -0.92 -4.45 10.02
N LEU A 173 -0.78 -5.49 9.22
CA LEU A 173 -0.26 -5.43 7.86
C LEU A 173 -1.30 -4.89 6.86
N THR A 174 -2.60 -5.09 7.08
CA THR A 174 -3.63 -4.82 6.06
C THR A 174 -4.62 -3.71 6.42
N ALA A 175 -4.96 -3.54 7.70
CA ALA A 175 -5.92 -2.54 8.16
C ALA A 175 -5.25 -1.15 8.33
N ARG A 176 -5.09 -0.42 7.22
CA ARG A 176 -4.43 0.90 7.18
C ARG A 176 -5.37 1.98 6.66
N TRP A 177 -5.59 3.00 7.50
CA TRP A 177 -6.63 4.00 7.32
C TRP A 177 -6.11 5.35 6.86
N GLY A 178 -4.94 5.36 6.24
CA GLY A 178 -4.33 6.53 5.67
C GLY A 178 -2.93 6.27 5.13
N LEU A 179 -2.40 7.27 4.45
CA LEU A 179 -1.01 7.29 4.00
C LEU A 179 -0.37 8.62 4.34
N HIS A 180 0.93 8.60 4.60
CA HIS A 180 1.75 9.77 4.81
C HIS A 180 2.57 10.04 3.55
N VAL A 181 2.51 11.27 3.07
CA VAL A 181 3.23 11.68 1.85
C VAL A 181 4.01 12.95 2.09
N SER A 182 5.19 13.05 1.49
CA SER A 182 5.94 14.29 1.44
C SER A 182 5.35 15.20 0.37
N TRP A 183 4.80 16.35 0.76
CA TRP A 183 4.13 17.30 -0.11
C TRP A 183 4.70 18.69 0.05
N PHE A 184 5.45 19.18 -0.95
CA PHE A 184 6.10 20.49 -0.95
C PHE A 184 6.93 20.78 0.31
N GLY A 185 7.77 19.83 0.73
CA GLY A 185 8.63 19.96 1.92
C GLY A 185 7.92 19.80 3.27
N ARG A 186 6.62 19.48 3.26
CA ARG A 186 5.80 19.18 4.42
C ARG A 186 5.24 17.77 4.32
N THR A 187 4.84 17.21 5.42
CA THR A 187 4.14 15.91 5.43
C THR A 187 2.63 16.12 5.44
N ALA A 188 1.94 15.40 4.58
CA ALA A 188 0.49 15.34 4.57
C ALA A 188 0.02 13.92 4.92
N HIS A 189 -1.08 13.84 5.68
CA HIS A 189 -1.84 12.63 5.89
C HIS A 189 -3.03 12.62 4.93
N LEU A 190 -3.14 11.60 4.10
CA LEU A 190 -4.29 11.34 3.21
C LEU A 190 -5.11 10.18 3.79
N PRO A 191 -6.28 10.45 4.37
CA PRO A 191 -7.12 9.41 4.95
C PRO A 191 -7.75 8.54 3.87
N ASN A 192 -7.87 7.25 4.15
CA ASN A 192 -8.64 6.31 3.34
C ASN A 192 -9.61 5.50 4.20
N GLU A 193 -10.59 4.92 3.55
CA GLU A 193 -11.62 4.06 4.13
C GLU A 193 -11.95 2.93 3.16
N HIS A 194 -12.07 1.73 3.68
CA HIS A 194 -12.57 0.55 2.98
C HIS A 194 -13.24 -0.40 3.97
N PRO A 195 -14.09 -1.33 3.54
CA PRO A 195 -14.56 -2.43 4.38
C PRO A 195 -13.38 -3.28 4.88
N SER A 196 -13.60 -4.07 5.92
CA SER A 196 -12.62 -5.10 6.31
C SER A 196 -12.24 -5.95 5.11
N TRP A 197 -10.95 -6.26 5.00
CA TRP A 197 -10.45 -7.07 3.89
C TRP A 197 -11.03 -8.49 3.95
N PRO A 198 -11.63 -9.00 2.88
CA PRO A 198 -11.91 -10.42 2.74
C PRO A 198 -10.58 -11.15 2.44
N LEU A 199 -9.84 -11.43 3.52
CA LEU A 199 -8.52 -12.04 3.42
C LEU A 199 -8.61 -13.54 3.18
N HIS A 200 -7.71 -14.04 2.37
CA HIS A 200 -7.45 -15.45 2.14
C HIS A 200 -6.00 -15.77 2.46
N ARG A 201 -5.72 -16.99 2.87
CA ARG A 201 -4.35 -17.52 2.86
C ARG A 201 -3.82 -17.49 1.44
N ALA A 202 -2.52 -17.27 1.29
CA ALA A 202 -1.86 -17.44 0.00
C ALA A 202 -0.58 -18.25 0.19
N GLU A 203 -0.33 -19.18 -0.72
CA GLU A 203 0.93 -19.90 -0.83
C GLU A 203 1.78 -19.18 -1.88
N LEU A 204 2.96 -18.73 -1.50
CA LEU A 204 3.91 -18.15 -2.44
C LEU A 204 4.58 -19.29 -3.23
N LEU A 205 4.32 -19.36 -4.53
CA LEU A 205 4.86 -20.40 -5.41
C LEU A 205 6.18 -19.97 -6.05
N ASP A 206 6.30 -18.65 -6.37
CA ASP A 206 7.48 -18.09 -6.99
C ASP A 206 7.58 -16.58 -6.73
N LEU A 207 8.79 -16.10 -6.50
CA LEU A 207 9.11 -14.70 -6.30
C LEU A 207 10.46 -14.37 -6.90
N ASP A 208 10.45 -13.45 -7.87
CA ASP A 208 11.64 -12.80 -8.41
C ASP A 208 11.37 -11.30 -8.42
N ASP A 209 11.94 -10.55 -7.44
CA ASP A 209 11.61 -9.15 -7.22
C ASP A 209 12.84 -8.26 -7.04
N GLU A 210 12.93 -7.25 -7.88
CA GLU A 210 13.91 -6.17 -7.81
C GLU A 210 13.29 -4.83 -7.36
N LEU A 211 11.96 -4.76 -7.20
CA LEU A 211 11.27 -3.49 -6.92
C LEU A 211 11.54 -2.98 -5.51
N ILE A 212 11.70 -3.87 -4.54
CA ILE A 212 12.03 -3.52 -3.15
C ILE A 212 13.38 -2.82 -3.09
N GLU A 213 14.42 -3.43 -3.67
CA GLU A 213 15.76 -2.84 -3.71
C GLU A 213 15.79 -1.56 -4.56
N ALA A 214 15.13 -1.58 -5.72
CA ALA A 214 15.01 -0.41 -6.58
C ALA A 214 14.18 0.74 -5.98
N ALA A 215 13.45 0.50 -4.90
CA ALA A 215 12.77 1.51 -4.09
C ALA A 215 13.65 2.05 -2.94
N GLY A 216 14.91 1.62 -2.84
CA GLY A 216 15.88 2.05 -1.83
C GLY A 216 15.77 1.31 -0.50
N LEU A 217 15.12 0.15 -0.49
CA LEU A 217 14.97 -0.71 0.68
C LEU A 217 15.97 -1.88 0.65
N PRO A 218 16.30 -2.47 1.80
CA PRO A 218 17.12 -3.68 1.81
C PRO A 218 16.40 -4.82 1.09
N ALA A 219 17.13 -5.52 0.21
CA ALA A 219 16.61 -6.72 -0.43
C ALA A 219 16.29 -7.79 0.62
N PRO A 220 15.11 -8.40 0.60
CA PRO A 220 14.77 -9.51 1.49
C PRO A 220 15.65 -10.72 1.18
N LEU A 221 16.25 -11.31 2.23
CA LEU A 221 17.07 -12.53 2.11
C LEU A 221 16.27 -13.81 2.40
N GLU A 222 15.16 -13.67 3.09
CA GLU A 222 14.31 -14.76 3.52
C GLU A 222 12.94 -14.68 2.85
N PRO A 223 12.18 -15.78 2.79
CA PRO A 223 10.78 -15.73 2.35
C PRO A 223 9.94 -14.75 3.18
N PRO A 224 8.82 -14.22 2.64
CA PRO A 224 7.93 -13.34 3.39
C PRO A 224 7.32 -14.07 4.59
N VAL A 225 7.26 -13.38 5.74
CA VAL A 225 6.62 -13.91 6.96
C VAL A 225 5.09 -13.91 6.87
N SER A 226 4.54 -13.22 5.89
CA SER A 226 3.10 -13.16 5.62
C SER A 226 2.87 -13.09 4.12
N ALA A 227 2.05 -14.02 3.63
CA ALA A 227 1.52 -14.03 2.28
C ALA A 227 -0.01 -14.17 2.37
N LEU A 228 -0.72 -13.13 1.91
CA LEU A 228 -2.19 -13.07 1.93
C LEU A 228 -2.69 -12.67 0.55
N TRP A 229 -3.90 -13.09 0.24
CA TRP A 229 -4.62 -12.65 -0.95
C TRP A 229 -6.00 -12.11 -0.59
N SER A 230 -6.53 -11.21 -1.43
CA SER A 230 -7.89 -10.70 -1.30
C SER A 230 -8.52 -10.48 -2.67
N PRO A 231 -9.78 -10.87 -2.88
CA PRO A 231 -10.54 -10.54 -4.10
C PRO A 231 -10.71 -9.04 -4.25
N GLY A 232 -10.64 -8.28 -3.15
CA GLY A 232 -10.61 -6.83 -3.19
C GLY A 232 -11.71 -6.14 -2.42
N VAL A 233 -11.58 -4.81 -2.37
CA VAL A 233 -12.52 -3.91 -1.71
C VAL A 233 -12.65 -2.60 -2.51
N ARG A 234 -13.69 -1.83 -2.18
CA ARG A 234 -13.83 -0.45 -2.64
C ARG A 234 -13.18 0.49 -1.62
N VAL A 235 -12.24 1.31 -2.07
CA VAL A 235 -11.51 2.27 -1.25
C VAL A 235 -11.97 3.69 -1.56
N ARG A 236 -12.17 4.49 -0.51
CA ARG A 236 -12.54 5.91 -0.58
C ARG A 236 -11.41 6.73 0.05
N PHE A 237 -10.94 7.75 -0.63
CA PHE A 237 -9.94 8.68 -0.12
C PHE A 237 -10.58 10.01 0.23
N GLY A 238 -10.17 10.57 1.37
CA GLY A 238 -10.60 11.88 1.83
C GLY A 238 -9.69 13.01 1.36
N VAL A 239 -9.86 14.18 1.97
CA VAL A 239 -9.02 15.35 1.70
C VAL A 239 -7.70 15.22 2.46
N PRO A 240 -6.54 15.46 1.81
CA PRO A 240 -5.25 15.49 2.50
C PRO A 240 -5.21 16.59 3.56
N THR A 241 -4.57 16.32 4.70
CA THR A 241 -4.33 17.29 5.76
C THR A 241 -2.83 17.37 6.06
N LEU A 242 -2.28 18.58 6.11
CA LEU A 242 -0.88 18.78 6.48
C LEU A 242 -0.69 18.45 7.97
N LEU A 243 0.43 17.78 8.27
CA LEU A 243 0.83 17.60 9.66
C LEU A 243 1.15 18.97 10.28
N ARG A 244 0.72 19.16 11.53
CA ARG A 244 1.11 20.32 12.31
C ARG A 244 2.51 20.02 12.87
N HIS A 245 3.51 20.79 12.52
CA HIS A 245 4.77 20.71 13.23
C HIS A 245 4.55 21.31 14.64
N SER A 246 4.78 20.49 15.64
CA SER A 246 4.99 21.04 17.00
C SER A 246 6.24 21.90 16.95
N ARG A 247 6.10 23.20 17.26
CA ARG A 247 7.22 24.12 17.43
C ARG A 247 8.00 23.77 18.69
#